data_702b903ea33e78a24392025887b0b7ca
#
_entry.id   702b903ea33e78a24392025887b0b7ca
#
_cell.length_a   1.000
_cell.length_b   1.000
_cell.length_c   1.000
_cell.angle_alpha   90.00
_cell.angle_beta   90.00
_cell.angle_gamma   90.00
#
_symmetry.space_group_name_H-M   'P 1'
#
loop_
_entity.id
_entity.type
_entity.pdbx_description
1 polymer ?
#
loop_
_entity_poly.entity_id
_entity_poly.type
_entity_poly.pdbx_seq_one_letter_code
_entity_poly.pdbx_strand_id
1 'polypeptide(L)'
;EAAGNIERANVVAHRLRYVIFGGEALEPRTLASWYARHGERTQLVNMYGITETTVHVTYCALRAEDAMRLGASPIGVRIPDLQLYVLDARREPVPMGVTGELYVGGAGVARGYLNRPELTRERFIDDPFVAGGRLYKTGDLARWR
;
A
#
# COMPACT_ATOMS: atom_id res chain seq x y z
N GLU A 1 45.54 15.93 -1.65
CA GLU A 1 44.97 14.89 -2.55
C GLU A 1 44.75 13.59 -1.74
N ALA A 2 43.60 13.43 -1.19
CA ALA A 2 43.11 12.15 -0.67
C ALA A 2 41.67 12.00 -1.14
N ALA A 3 41.49 11.65 -2.43
CA ALA A 3 40.26 11.15 -2.93
C ALA A 3 40.00 9.81 -2.22
N GLY A 4 39.06 9.85 -1.27
CA GLY A 4 38.66 8.69 -0.54
C GLY A 4 38.19 7.59 -1.52
N ASN A 5 38.93 6.50 -1.53
CA ASN A 5 38.42 5.22 -2.00
C ASN A 5 37.20 4.86 -1.14
N ILE A 6 36.02 5.25 -1.62
CA ILE A 6 34.80 4.61 -1.16
C ILE A 6 34.94 3.15 -1.62
N GLU A 7 35.38 2.30 -0.68
CA GLU A 7 35.35 0.85 -0.87
C GLU A 7 34.00 0.51 -1.51
N ARG A 8 34.07 0.00 -2.73
CA ARG A 8 32.93 -0.71 -3.33
C ARG A 8 32.67 -1.88 -2.42
N ALA A 9 31.84 -1.64 -1.39
CA ALA A 9 31.36 -2.70 -0.51
C ALA A 9 30.95 -3.86 -1.42
N ASN A 10 31.49 -5.05 -1.14
CA ASN A 10 31.19 -6.27 -1.88
C ASN A 10 29.69 -6.39 -2.05
N VAL A 11 29.20 -6.04 -3.23
CA VAL A 11 27.79 -6.24 -3.59
C VAL A 11 27.62 -7.73 -3.69
N VAL A 12 27.08 -8.34 -2.63
CA VAL A 12 26.77 -9.75 -2.63
C VAL A 12 25.79 -10.00 -3.77
N ALA A 13 26.23 -10.75 -4.77
CA ALA A 13 25.40 -11.10 -5.91
C ALA A 13 24.24 -11.96 -5.41
N HIS A 14 23.04 -11.43 -5.41
CA HIS A 14 21.83 -12.18 -5.06
C HIS A 14 20.97 -12.43 -6.30
N ARG A 15 20.06 -13.42 -6.20
CA ARG A 15 19.15 -13.82 -7.28
C ARG A 15 17.71 -13.36 -7.01
N LEU A 16 17.51 -12.40 -6.12
CA LEU A 16 16.19 -11.86 -5.82
C LEU A 16 15.64 -11.14 -7.05
N ARG A 17 14.45 -11.52 -7.48
CA ARG A 17 13.70 -10.85 -8.55
C ARG A 17 12.78 -9.78 -8.00
N TYR A 18 12.19 -10.05 -6.82
CA TYR A 18 11.25 -9.15 -6.15
C TYR A 18 11.60 -9.05 -4.67
N VAL A 19 11.38 -7.86 -4.11
CA VAL A 19 11.27 -7.62 -2.67
C VAL A 19 9.96 -6.89 -2.44
N ILE A 20 9.11 -7.45 -1.59
CA ILE A 20 7.77 -6.94 -1.32
C ILE A 20 7.74 -6.39 0.09
N PHE A 21 7.36 -5.12 0.21
CA PHE A 21 7.12 -4.42 1.47
C PHE A 21 5.62 -4.42 1.75
N GLY A 22 5.25 -4.62 3.01
CA GLY A 22 3.87 -4.58 3.47
C GLY A 22 3.80 -4.62 4.98
N GLY A 23 2.63 -4.33 5.53
CA GLY A 23 2.37 -4.33 6.98
C GLY A 23 2.58 -2.99 7.68
N GLU A 24 3.44 -2.12 7.13
CA GLU A 24 3.68 -0.77 7.67
C GLU A 24 3.84 0.24 6.52
N ALA A 25 3.71 1.52 6.84
CA ALA A 25 3.94 2.58 5.87
C ALA A 25 5.43 2.60 5.47
N LEU A 26 5.71 2.44 4.19
CA LEU A 26 7.05 2.49 3.64
C LEU A 26 7.51 3.95 3.52
N GLU A 27 8.69 4.29 4.06
CA GLU A 27 9.40 5.52 3.76
C GLU A 27 10.31 5.30 2.54
N PRO A 28 9.95 5.80 1.32
CA PRO A 28 10.67 5.47 0.09
C PRO A 28 12.15 5.87 0.10
N ARG A 29 12.51 6.92 0.85
CA ARG A 29 13.90 7.38 0.96
C ARG A 29 14.85 6.34 1.53
N THR A 30 14.36 5.45 2.37
CA THR A 30 15.17 4.36 2.93
C THR A 30 15.70 3.42 1.84
N LEU A 31 15.06 3.41 0.67
CA LEU A 31 15.43 2.58 -0.46
C LEU A 31 16.58 3.17 -1.31
N ALA A 32 16.96 4.42 -1.09
CA ALA A 32 18.03 5.07 -1.87
C ALA A 32 19.35 4.29 -1.81
N SER A 33 19.71 3.80 -0.62
CA SER A 33 20.93 2.99 -0.44
C SER A 33 20.84 1.62 -1.11
N TRP A 34 19.65 1.06 -1.24
CA TRP A 34 19.43 -0.17 -2.00
C TRP A 34 19.65 0.06 -3.48
N TYR A 35 18.98 1.06 -4.06
CA TYR A 35 19.13 1.37 -5.49
C TYR A 35 20.56 1.76 -5.86
N ALA A 36 21.26 2.50 -5.01
CA ALA A 36 22.67 2.85 -5.22
C ALA A 36 23.59 1.62 -5.32
N ARG A 37 23.27 0.54 -4.57
CA ARG A 37 24.10 -0.69 -4.55
C ARG A 37 23.66 -1.73 -5.57
N HIS A 38 22.37 -1.91 -5.78
CA HIS A 38 21.81 -3.02 -6.56
C HIS A 38 21.19 -2.58 -7.89
N GLY A 39 20.98 -1.27 -8.08
CA GLY A 39 20.26 -0.76 -9.24
C GLY A 39 18.83 -1.30 -9.28
N GLU A 40 18.30 -1.47 -10.49
CA GLU A 40 16.92 -1.95 -10.70
C GLU A 40 16.84 -3.44 -11.06
N ARG A 41 17.87 -4.24 -10.71
CA ARG A 41 17.87 -5.70 -10.97
C ARG A 41 16.74 -6.42 -10.23
N THR A 42 16.41 -5.93 -9.04
CA THR A 42 15.34 -6.47 -8.19
C THR A 42 14.20 -5.49 -8.20
N GLN A 43 13.02 -5.93 -8.61
CA GLN A 43 11.83 -5.11 -8.51
C GLN A 43 11.41 -4.96 -7.05
N LEU A 44 11.46 -3.75 -6.53
CA LEU A 44 10.90 -3.41 -5.23
C LEU A 44 9.42 -3.11 -5.40
N VAL A 45 8.58 -3.65 -4.53
CA VAL A 45 7.13 -3.52 -4.59
C VAL A 45 6.64 -3.10 -3.22
N ASN A 46 5.84 -2.05 -3.14
CA ASN A 46 5.09 -1.71 -1.93
C ASN A 46 3.64 -2.17 -2.07
N MET A 47 3.15 -2.91 -1.11
CA MET A 47 1.78 -3.40 -1.09
C MET A 47 1.10 -2.96 0.21
N TYR A 48 -0.09 -2.42 0.09
CA TYR A 48 -0.95 -2.12 1.23
C TYR A 48 -2.01 -3.21 1.37
N GLY A 49 -2.37 -3.51 2.60
CA GLY A 49 -3.48 -4.36 2.96
C GLY A 49 -3.39 -4.80 4.42
N ILE A 50 -4.48 -5.35 4.89
CA ILE A 50 -4.70 -5.76 6.28
C ILE A 50 -5.40 -7.11 6.32
N THR A 51 -5.44 -7.73 7.48
CA THR A 51 -6.03 -9.07 7.67
C THR A 51 -7.47 -9.15 7.18
N GLU A 52 -8.26 -8.13 7.43
CA GLU A 52 -9.68 -8.06 7.07
C GLU A 52 -9.94 -7.98 5.56
N THR A 53 -8.91 -7.73 4.78
CA THR A 53 -8.98 -7.64 3.32
C THR A 53 -8.11 -8.69 2.61
N THR A 54 -7.79 -9.77 3.30
CA THR A 54 -6.98 -10.89 2.80
C THR A 54 -5.58 -10.47 2.37
N VAL A 55 -4.84 -9.87 3.31
CA VAL A 55 -3.42 -9.48 3.26
C VAL A 55 -3.12 -8.29 2.34
N HIS A 56 -3.30 -8.42 1.04
CA HIS A 56 -2.90 -7.38 0.08
C HIS A 56 -4.08 -6.84 -0.72
N VAL A 57 -4.16 -5.53 -0.80
CA VAL A 57 -5.21 -4.78 -1.51
C VAL A 57 -4.64 -4.03 -2.69
N THR A 58 -3.41 -3.52 -2.56
CA THR A 58 -2.78 -2.73 -3.61
C THR A 58 -1.41 -3.23 -4.00
N TYR A 59 -0.96 -2.76 -5.15
CA TYR A 59 0.34 -3.05 -5.74
C TYR A 59 0.97 -1.75 -6.25
N CYS A 60 2.19 -1.46 -5.82
CA CYS A 60 3.00 -0.34 -6.29
C CYS A 60 4.41 -0.83 -6.63
N ALA A 61 4.71 -0.96 -7.91
CA ALA A 61 6.08 -1.17 -8.37
C ALA A 61 6.88 0.12 -8.13
N LEU A 62 7.94 0.03 -7.34
CA LEU A 62 8.81 1.16 -6.99
C LEU A 62 9.97 1.26 -7.97
N ARG A 63 10.43 2.50 -8.20
CA ARG A 63 11.60 2.85 -9.01
C ARG A 63 12.60 3.67 -8.19
N ALA A 64 13.82 3.78 -8.69
CA ALA A 64 14.87 4.57 -8.03
C ALA A 64 14.44 6.03 -7.80
N GLU A 65 13.67 6.60 -8.73
CA GLU A 65 13.14 7.97 -8.61
C GLU A 65 12.14 8.16 -7.47
N ASP A 66 11.42 7.10 -7.08
CA ASP A 66 10.50 7.14 -5.94
C ASP A 66 11.24 7.34 -4.61
N ALA A 67 12.48 6.83 -4.51
CA ALA A 67 13.34 7.04 -3.35
C ALA A 67 13.80 8.51 -3.17
N MET A 68 13.59 9.35 -4.18
CA MET A 68 13.90 10.79 -4.12
C MET A 68 12.69 11.63 -3.75
N ARG A 69 11.50 11.04 -3.72
CA ARG A 69 10.25 11.76 -3.42
C ARG A 69 10.07 11.97 -1.92
N LEU A 70 9.56 13.16 -1.59
CA LEU A 70 9.10 13.50 -0.24
C LEU A 70 7.63 13.10 -0.10
N GLY A 71 7.26 12.56 1.03
CA GLY A 71 5.86 12.40 1.41
C GLY A 71 5.44 10.97 1.72
N ALA A 72 4.13 10.77 1.75
CA ALA A 72 3.51 9.53 2.19
C ALA A 72 3.87 8.31 1.32
N SER A 73 3.82 7.14 1.94
CA SER A 73 4.02 5.83 1.31
C SER A 73 3.12 5.66 0.08
N PRO A 74 3.68 5.45 -1.13
CA PRO A 74 2.88 5.16 -2.31
C PRO A 74 2.39 3.71 -2.24
N ILE A 75 1.09 3.51 -2.26
CA ILE A 75 0.49 2.17 -2.24
C ILE A 75 0.05 1.69 -3.63
N GLY A 76 0.08 2.57 -4.64
CA GLY A 76 -0.17 2.23 -6.04
C GLY A 76 -1.64 2.01 -6.38
N VAL A 77 -1.92 0.94 -7.13
CA VAL A 77 -3.24 0.62 -7.67
C VAL A 77 -3.83 -0.61 -7.00
N ARG A 78 -5.15 -0.73 -7.01
CA ARG A 78 -5.85 -1.89 -6.47
C ARG A 78 -5.49 -3.20 -7.21
N ILE A 79 -5.56 -4.31 -6.50
CA ILE A 79 -5.60 -5.64 -7.09
C ILE A 79 -6.95 -5.81 -7.85
N PRO A 80 -6.98 -6.50 -8.99
CA PRO A 80 -8.13 -6.50 -9.91
C PRO A 80 -9.49 -6.91 -9.33
N ASP A 81 -9.52 -7.81 -8.36
CA ASP A 81 -10.74 -8.35 -7.72
C ASP A 81 -11.23 -7.53 -6.51
N LEU A 82 -10.55 -6.41 -6.23
CA LEU A 82 -10.88 -5.51 -5.14
C LEU A 82 -11.32 -4.14 -5.66
N GLN A 83 -12.08 -3.41 -4.84
CA GLN A 83 -12.42 -2.01 -5.04
C GLN A 83 -11.79 -1.16 -3.94
N LEU A 84 -11.40 0.06 -4.30
CA LEU A 84 -10.88 1.06 -3.38
C LEU A 84 -11.70 2.33 -3.49
N TYR A 85 -12.07 2.86 -2.35
CA TYR A 85 -12.74 4.16 -2.25
C TYR A 85 -12.01 5.00 -1.21
N VAL A 86 -11.84 6.28 -1.51
CA VAL A 86 -11.37 7.27 -0.54
C VAL A 86 -12.55 8.17 -0.26
N LEU A 87 -13.09 8.09 0.95
CA LEU A 87 -14.36 8.69 1.32
C LEU A 87 -14.19 9.74 2.44
N ASP A 88 -15.09 10.70 2.45
CA ASP A 88 -15.20 11.68 3.54
C ASP A 88 -16.03 11.13 4.72
N ALA A 89 -16.27 11.97 5.73
CA ALA A 89 -17.08 11.62 6.91
C ALA A 89 -18.55 11.31 6.59
N ARG A 90 -19.05 11.73 5.42
CA ARG A 90 -20.41 11.42 4.92
C ARG A 90 -20.44 10.19 4.05
N ARG A 91 -19.28 9.54 3.84
CA ARG A 91 -19.07 8.41 2.94
C ARG A 91 -19.25 8.75 1.47
N GLU A 92 -18.99 10.02 1.10
CA GLU A 92 -18.97 10.45 -0.28
C GLU A 92 -17.52 10.42 -0.81
N PRO A 93 -17.30 10.04 -2.10
CA PRO A 93 -15.98 10.03 -2.69
C PRO A 93 -15.33 11.42 -2.66
N VAL A 94 -14.09 11.49 -2.19
CA VAL A 94 -13.33 12.74 -2.18
C VAL A 94 -12.70 13.03 -3.55
N PRO A 95 -12.55 14.31 -3.92
CA PRO A 95 -11.83 14.69 -5.14
C PRO A 95 -10.36 14.27 -5.13
N MET A 96 -9.76 14.23 -6.32
CA MET A 96 -8.32 14.01 -6.51
C MET A 96 -7.49 14.94 -5.62
N GLY A 97 -6.49 14.41 -4.93
CA GLY A 97 -5.60 15.16 -4.03
C GLY A 97 -6.16 15.43 -2.63
N VAL A 98 -7.47 15.26 -2.40
CA VAL A 98 -8.08 15.41 -1.08
C VAL A 98 -7.91 14.14 -0.26
N THR A 99 -7.58 14.29 1.03
CA THR A 99 -7.43 13.18 1.96
C THR A 99 -8.80 12.74 2.48
N GLY A 100 -9.04 11.44 2.46
CA GLY A 100 -10.21 10.80 3.05
C GLY A 100 -9.83 9.47 3.69
N GLU A 101 -10.78 8.79 4.29
CA GLU A 101 -10.60 7.44 4.82
C GLU A 101 -10.67 6.41 3.69
N LEU A 102 -9.76 5.44 3.73
CA LEU A 102 -9.71 4.36 2.76
C LEU A 102 -10.73 3.27 3.10
N TYR A 103 -11.53 2.88 2.13
CA TYR A 103 -12.46 1.77 2.20
C TYR A 103 -12.12 0.73 1.13
N VAL A 104 -12.27 -0.54 1.46
CA VAL A 104 -11.98 -1.67 0.58
C VAL A 104 -13.22 -2.50 0.37
N GLY A 105 -13.56 -2.75 -0.90
CA GLY A 105 -14.62 -3.67 -1.32
C GLY A 105 -14.08 -4.84 -2.14
N GLY A 106 -14.98 -5.76 -2.48
CA GLY A 106 -14.69 -6.89 -3.37
C GLY A 106 -14.43 -8.21 -2.68
N ALA A 107 -13.96 -9.19 -3.46
CA ALA A 107 -13.89 -10.59 -3.06
C ALA A 107 -12.95 -10.87 -1.87
N GLY A 108 -11.93 -10.02 -1.67
CA GLY A 108 -10.97 -10.17 -0.57
C GLY A 108 -11.49 -9.70 0.78
N VAL A 109 -12.65 -9.04 0.86
CA VAL A 109 -13.21 -8.55 2.13
C VAL A 109 -13.69 -9.73 2.97
N ALA A 110 -13.16 -9.87 4.18
CA ALA A 110 -13.50 -10.93 5.12
C ALA A 110 -14.99 -10.88 5.53
N ARG A 111 -15.51 -11.99 6.06
CA ARG A 111 -16.89 -12.08 6.53
C ARG A 111 -17.17 -11.23 7.76
N GLY A 112 -16.16 -10.99 8.58
CA GLY A 112 -16.25 -10.26 9.84
C GLY A 112 -15.34 -10.85 10.92
N TYR A 113 -15.53 -10.38 12.13
CA TYR A 113 -14.78 -10.86 13.31
C TYR A 113 -15.55 -11.98 14.02
N LEU A 114 -14.86 -13.08 14.32
CA LEU A 114 -15.44 -14.22 15.01
C LEU A 114 -15.94 -13.81 16.42
N ASN A 115 -17.22 -14.14 16.69
CA ASN A 115 -17.88 -13.82 17.98
C ASN A 115 -17.89 -12.32 18.36
N ARG A 116 -17.78 -11.42 17.38
CA ARG A 116 -17.80 -9.97 17.59
C ARG A 116 -18.77 -9.28 16.60
N PRO A 117 -20.07 -9.55 16.72
CA PRO A 117 -21.05 -9.06 15.74
C PRO A 117 -21.18 -7.52 15.73
N GLU A 118 -20.99 -6.86 16.86
CA GLU A 118 -21.04 -5.40 16.94
C GLU A 118 -19.87 -4.75 16.22
N LEU A 119 -18.65 -5.20 16.48
CA LEU A 119 -17.45 -4.73 15.80
C LEU A 119 -17.52 -5.05 14.28
N THR A 120 -18.09 -6.20 13.92
CA THR A 120 -18.32 -6.54 12.52
C THR A 120 -19.23 -5.52 11.85
N ARG A 121 -20.38 -5.17 12.45
CA ARG A 121 -21.29 -4.16 11.90
C ARG A 121 -20.68 -2.76 11.83
N GLU A 122 -19.78 -2.42 12.76
CA GLU A 122 -19.08 -1.15 12.76
C GLU A 122 -18.09 -1.01 11.58
N ARG A 123 -17.34 -2.09 11.31
CA ARG A 123 -16.22 -2.08 10.37
C ARG A 123 -16.57 -2.59 8.98
N PHE A 124 -17.51 -3.51 8.87
CA PHE A 124 -17.96 -4.10 7.61
C PHE A 124 -19.37 -3.57 7.29
N ILE A 125 -19.43 -2.58 6.43
CA ILE A 125 -20.66 -1.87 6.06
C ILE A 125 -21.15 -2.30 4.68
N ASP A 126 -22.41 -2.00 4.36
CA ASP A 126 -22.90 -2.18 3.00
C ASP A 126 -22.16 -1.27 2.02
N ASP A 127 -21.90 -1.78 0.81
CA ASP A 127 -21.27 -1.00 -0.25
C ASP A 127 -22.35 -0.14 -0.96
N PRO A 128 -22.29 1.18 -0.86
CA PRO A 128 -23.28 2.03 -1.51
C PRO A 128 -23.08 2.10 -3.04
N PHE A 129 -21.97 1.61 -3.57
CA PHE A 129 -21.63 1.70 -4.99
C PHE A 129 -21.87 0.38 -5.73
N VAL A 130 -21.95 -0.74 -4.99
CA VAL A 130 -22.14 -2.08 -5.56
C VAL A 130 -23.27 -2.80 -4.83
N ALA A 131 -24.36 -3.06 -5.53
CA ALA A 131 -25.52 -3.72 -4.95
C ALA A 131 -25.17 -5.10 -4.35
N GLY A 132 -25.49 -5.30 -3.08
CA GLY A 132 -25.14 -6.50 -2.32
C GLY A 132 -23.67 -6.64 -1.97
N GLY A 133 -22.85 -5.64 -2.29
CA GLY A 133 -21.44 -5.56 -1.92
C GLY A 133 -21.24 -5.16 -0.47
N ARG A 134 -20.00 -5.30 -0.01
CA ARG A 134 -19.58 -4.89 1.34
C ARG A 134 -18.28 -4.14 1.27
N LEU A 135 -18.15 -3.12 2.12
CA LEU A 135 -16.92 -2.37 2.33
C LEU A 135 -16.36 -2.66 3.72
N TYR A 136 -15.05 -2.79 3.78
CA TYR A 136 -14.32 -2.71 5.03
C TYR A 136 -13.81 -1.29 5.25
N LYS A 137 -14.12 -0.72 6.40
CA LYS A 137 -13.66 0.57 6.88
C LYS A 137 -12.30 0.42 7.53
N THR A 138 -11.22 0.84 6.83
CA THR A 138 -9.85 0.53 7.26
C THR A 138 -9.39 1.36 8.47
N GLY A 139 -9.83 2.60 8.59
CA GLY A 139 -9.32 3.58 9.54
C GLY A 139 -8.07 4.31 9.03
N ASP A 140 -7.53 3.91 7.88
CA ASP A 140 -6.35 4.54 7.28
C ASP A 140 -6.75 5.72 6.40
N LEU A 141 -5.91 6.75 6.38
CA LEU A 141 -6.10 7.91 5.52
C LEU A 141 -5.32 7.77 4.22
N ALA A 142 -5.97 8.06 3.12
CA ALA A 142 -5.38 8.02 1.78
C ALA A 142 -5.84 9.21 0.92
N ARG A 143 -5.20 9.37 -0.23
CA ARG A 143 -5.63 10.30 -1.27
C ARG A 143 -5.25 9.79 -2.66
N TRP A 144 -6.05 10.09 -3.63
CA TRP A 144 -5.72 9.89 -5.04
C TRP A 144 -4.69 10.92 -5.52
N ARG A 145 -3.77 10.48 -6.39
CA ARG A 145 -2.75 11.34 -7.03
C ARG A 145 -2.83 11.25 -8.55
#